data_57ce089ddc650f0b2b51ece6fa51624d
#
_entry.id   57ce089ddc650f0b2b51ece6fa51624d
#
_cell.length_a   1.000
_cell.length_b   1.000
_cell.length_c   1.000
_cell.angle_alpha   90.00
_cell.angle_beta   90.00
_cell.angle_gamma   90.00
#
_symmetry.space_group_name_H-M   'P 1'
#
loop_
_entity.id
_entity.type
_entity.pdbx_description
1 polymer ?
#
loop_
_entity_poly.entity_id
_entity_poly.type
_entity_poly.pdbx_seq_one_letter_code
_entity_poly.pdbx_strand_id
1 'polypeptide(L)'
;MAYQLTVAGLGPAGAELMTRGTWARIEAAEQILLRTCIHPTVEALDAAGISYETYDDFYEHADDFDELYEAITDDLFARAAKSNVLYLVPGSPFVAERTVQILRERAMEEDMPLEILPAMSFLDPLFAALGIDPVNGLSIIDAMDEDAVAAPPAQDLIITQLYSRELASDLKILLMEHFPDTQVVIYLHHLGLSDERVAHIPLFELDWQEDIDHLTTLFIPYTPVFGENG
;
A
#
# COMPACT_ATOMS: atom_id res chain seq x y z
N MET A 1 -6.36 33.28 6.75
CA MET A 1 -6.74 31.87 6.95
C MET A 1 -5.44 31.10 6.82
N ALA A 2 -5.15 30.16 7.70
CA ALA A 2 -3.99 29.29 7.53
C ALA A 2 -4.27 28.36 6.33
N TYR A 3 -3.34 28.23 5.42
CA TYR A 3 -3.41 27.23 4.37
C TYR A 3 -3.35 25.82 4.97
N GLN A 4 -3.84 24.85 4.23
CA GLN A 4 -4.01 23.48 4.73
C GLN A 4 -3.41 22.49 3.76
N LEU A 5 -2.73 21.48 4.30
CA LEU A 5 -2.37 20.27 3.58
C LEU A 5 -3.45 19.20 3.82
N THR A 6 -4.04 18.72 2.75
CA THR A 6 -4.98 17.59 2.79
C THR A 6 -4.34 16.40 2.09
N VAL A 7 -4.35 15.23 2.75
CA VAL A 7 -3.92 13.95 2.15
C VAL A 7 -5.14 13.09 1.91
N ALA A 8 -5.23 12.46 0.75
CA ALA A 8 -6.31 11.54 0.41
C ALA A 8 -5.80 10.34 -0.40
N GLY A 9 -6.48 9.21 -0.26
CA GLY A 9 -6.12 7.99 -0.99
C GLY A 9 -6.91 7.84 -2.27
N LEU A 10 -6.23 7.40 -3.33
CA LEU A 10 -6.82 7.10 -4.64
C LEU A 10 -7.62 5.77 -4.66
N GLY A 11 -7.57 5.00 -3.56
CA GLY A 11 -8.10 3.65 -3.53
C GLY A 11 -7.10 2.62 -4.07
N PRO A 12 -7.41 1.31 -3.97
CA PRO A 12 -6.47 0.24 -4.29
C PRO A 12 -6.45 -0.17 -5.77
N ALA A 13 -7.37 0.37 -6.59
CA ALA A 13 -7.51 0.02 -8.01
C ALA A 13 -8.07 1.21 -8.80
N GLY A 14 -9.05 1.02 -9.69
CA GLY A 14 -9.66 2.09 -10.45
C GLY A 14 -10.54 3.04 -9.60
N ALA A 15 -11.07 4.08 -10.24
CA ALA A 15 -11.84 5.13 -9.57
C ALA A 15 -13.13 4.62 -8.90
N GLU A 16 -13.62 3.43 -9.27
CA GLU A 16 -14.77 2.77 -8.64
C GLU A 16 -14.51 2.38 -7.19
N LEU A 17 -13.24 2.20 -6.80
CA LEU A 17 -12.82 1.94 -5.42
C LEU A 17 -12.32 3.20 -4.69
N MET A 18 -12.39 4.36 -5.32
CA MET A 18 -12.15 5.64 -4.65
C MET A 18 -13.38 6.07 -3.85
N THR A 19 -13.17 6.69 -2.69
CA THR A 19 -14.30 7.24 -1.93
C THR A 19 -14.89 8.47 -2.63
N ARG A 20 -16.21 8.65 -2.51
CA ARG A 20 -16.87 9.87 -2.99
C ARG A 20 -16.35 11.14 -2.31
N GLY A 21 -15.88 11.01 -1.05
CA GLY A 21 -15.26 12.10 -0.31
C GLY A 21 -13.95 12.56 -0.94
N THR A 22 -13.09 11.61 -1.33
CA THR A 22 -11.86 11.91 -2.06
C THR A 22 -12.15 12.58 -3.40
N TRP A 23 -13.08 12.04 -4.19
CA TRP A 23 -13.46 12.63 -5.48
C TRP A 23 -13.94 14.08 -5.34
N ALA A 24 -14.81 14.35 -4.38
CA ALA A 24 -15.30 15.71 -4.12
C ALA A 24 -14.17 16.70 -3.71
N ARG A 25 -13.14 16.21 -3.02
CA ARG A 25 -11.95 17.02 -2.70
C ARG A 25 -11.10 17.31 -3.93
N ILE A 26 -10.95 16.32 -4.82
CA ILE A 26 -10.25 16.48 -6.11
C ILE A 26 -10.92 17.55 -6.95
N GLU A 27 -12.25 17.50 -7.11
CA GLU A 27 -13.01 18.48 -7.89
C GLU A 27 -12.95 19.91 -7.32
N ALA A 28 -12.73 20.04 -6.01
CA ALA A 28 -12.67 21.33 -5.32
C ALA A 28 -11.24 21.87 -5.12
N ALA A 29 -10.22 21.08 -5.40
CA ALA A 29 -8.83 21.43 -5.11
C ALA A 29 -8.27 22.39 -6.17
N GLU A 30 -7.50 23.39 -5.72
CA GLU A 30 -6.77 24.33 -6.58
C GLU A 30 -5.39 23.79 -6.98
N GLN A 31 -4.75 23.03 -6.10
CA GLN A 31 -3.45 22.41 -6.33
C GLN A 31 -3.48 20.95 -5.92
N ILE A 32 -3.19 20.06 -6.86
CA ILE A 32 -3.18 18.62 -6.68
C ILE A 32 -1.78 18.09 -6.99
N LEU A 33 -1.25 17.29 -6.05
CA LEU A 33 0.00 16.57 -6.21
C LEU A 33 -0.28 15.07 -6.04
N LEU A 34 0.19 14.27 -6.97
CA LEU A 34 0.15 12.81 -6.89
C LEU A 34 1.51 12.30 -6.40
N ARG A 35 1.49 11.30 -5.52
CA ARG A 35 2.71 10.56 -5.20
C ARG A 35 3.32 9.97 -6.47
N THR A 36 2.48 9.40 -7.33
CA THR A 36 2.85 8.85 -8.64
C THR A 36 1.66 8.90 -9.59
N CYS A 37 1.91 9.09 -10.88
CA CYS A 37 0.88 8.93 -11.91
C CYS A 37 0.71 7.46 -12.36
N ILE A 38 1.53 6.54 -11.89
CA ILE A 38 1.40 5.10 -12.18
C ILE A 38 0.33 4.52 -11.25
N HIS A 39 -0.94 4.82 -11.53
CA HIS A 39 -2.08 4.32 -10.77
C HIS A 39 -3.34 4.25 -11.65
N PRO A 40 -4.15 3.18 -11.58
CA PRO A 40 -5.33 3.00 -12.46
C PRO A 40 -6.35 4.15 -12.38
N THR A 41 -6.51 4.77 -11.22
CA THR A 41 -7.43 5.92 -11.01
C THR A 41 -7.03 7.15 -11.82
N VAL A 42 -5.76 7.29 -12.24
CA VAL A 42 -5.26 8.45 -12.99
C VAL A 42 -5.98 8.61 -14.32
N GLU A 43 -6.38 7.52 -14.98
CA GLU A 43 -7.18 7.56 -16.20
C GLU A 43 -8.51 8.32 -16.00
N ALA A 44 -9.13 8.17 -14.81
CA ALA A 44 -10.37 8.89 -14.50
C ALA A 44 -10.12 10.37 -14.20
N LEU A 45 -8.98 10.73 -13.62
CA LEU A 45 -8.57 12.14 -13.44
C LEU A 45 -8.36 12.82 -14.79
N ASP A 46 -7.64 12.18 -15.69
CA ASP A 46 -7.37 12.67 -17.04
C ASP A 46 -8.67 12.83 -17.84
N ALA A 47 -9.55 11.84 -17.78
CA ALA A 47 -10.85 11.88 -18.45
C ALA A 47 -11.75 13.00 -17.91
N ALA A 48 -11.63 13.37 -16.64
CA ALA A 48 -12.32 14.48 -16.02
C ALA A 48 -11.65 15.85 -16.28
N GLY A 49 -10.47 15.87 -16.92
CA GLY A 49 -9.72 17.11 -17.19
C GLY A 49 -9.10 17.72 -15.93
N ILE A 50 -8.84 16.92 -14.91
CA ILE A 50 -8.20 17.33 -13.66
C ILE A 50 -6.70 17.55 -13.93
N SER A 51 -6.19 18.74 -13.57
CA SER A 51 -4.76 19.03 -13.66
C SER A 51 -4.06 18.72 -12.35
N TYR A 52 -2.91 18.08 -12.44
CA TYR A 52 -2.10 17.68 -11.27
C TYR A 52 -0.60 17.75 -11.61
N GLU A 53 0.23 17.78 -10.58
CA GLU A 53 1.68 17.53 -10.65
C GLU A 53 1.98 16.18 -9.99
N THR A 54 3.14 15.57 -10.26
CA THR A 54 3.54 14.29 -9.66
C THR A 54 4.93 14.37 -9.03
N TYR A 55 5.23 13.43 -8.14
CA TYR A 55 6.56 13.24 -7.57
C TYR A 55 7.36 12.13 -8.27
N ASP A 56 6.92 11.64 -9.43
CA ASP A 56 7.62 10.55 -10.14
C ASP A 56 9.09 10.89 -10.43
N ASP A 57 9.39 12.15 -10.81
CA ASP A 57 10.78 12.63 -11.03
C ASP A 57 11.66 12.49 -9.77
N PHE A 58 11.09 12.62 -8.57
CA PHE A 58 11.81 12.44 -7.31
C PHE A 58 12.23 10.98 -7.13
N TYR A 59 11.38 10.04 -7.51
CA TYR A 59 11.67 8.60 -7.45
C TYR A 59 12.75 8.18 -8.44
N GLU A 60 12.80 8.79 -9.63
CA GLU A 60 13.81 8.47 -10.66
C GLU A 60 15.23 8.88 -10.26
N HIS A 61 15.37 9.86 -9.37
CA HIS A 61 16.66 10.46 -9.00
C HIS A 61 17.10 10.14 -7.56
N ALA A 62 16.32 9.37 -6.81
CA ALA A 62 16.60 9.05 -5.43
C ALA A 62 17.56 7.86 -5.31
N ASP A 63 18.64 8.05 -4.57
CA ASP A 63 19.55 6.97 -4.18
C ASP A 63 19.12 6.32 -2.84
N ASP A 64 18.29 7.01 -2.05
CA ASP A 64 17.80 6.59 -0.74
C ASP A 64 16.31 6.96 -0.57
N PHE A 65 15.50 6.01 -0.10
CA PHE A 65 14.06 6.21 0.06
C PHE A 65 13.70 7.12 1.23
N ASP A 66 14.47 7.11 2.32
CA ASP A 66 14.17 7.97 3.46
C ASP A 66 14.45 9.45 3.11
N GLU A 67 15.56 9.72 2.42
CA GLU A 67 15.86 11.07 1.89
C GLU A 67 14.80 11.53 0.88
N LEU A 68 14.30 10.63 0.03
CA LEU A 68 13.23 10.91 -0.91
C LEU A 68 11.94 11.34 -0.19
N TYR A 69 11.50 10.58 0.82
CA TYR A 69 10.26 10.89 1.53
C TYR A 69 10.36 12.19 2.33
N GLU A 70 11.52 12.50 2.87
CA GLU A 70 11.79 13.81 3.50
C GLU A 70 11.71 14.95 2.47
N ALA A 71 12.32 14.80 1.29
CA ALA A 71 12.28 15.80 0.23
C ALA A 71 10.85 16.07 -0.28
N ILE A 72 10.04 15.03 -0.45
CA ILE A 72 8.62 15.16 -0.78
C ILE A 72 7.88 15.92 0.33
N THR A 73 8.15 15.58 1.59
CA THR A 73 7.54 16.24 2.74
C THR A 73 7.91 17.73 2.78
N ASP A 74 9.18 18.08 2.55
CA ASP A 74 9.65 19.46 2.50
C ASP A 74 8.92 20.28 1.41
N ASP A 75 8.78 19.72 0.21
CA ASP A 75 8.07 20.39 -0.89
C ASP A 75 6.58 20.58 -0.57
N LEU A 76 5.92 19.56 -0.03
CA LEU A 76 4.51 19.64 0.39
C LEU A 76 4.29 20.72 1.44
N PHE A 77 5.16 20.84 2.44
CA PHE A 77 5.10 21.89 3.47
C PHE A 77 5.35 23.27 2.88
N ALA A 78 6.36 23.40 2.01
CA ALA A 78 6.68 24.68 1.35
C ALA A 78 5.53 25.18 0.47
N ARG A 79 4.77 24.27 -0.18
CA ARG A 79 3.58 24.60 -0.97
C ARG A 79 2.39 24.93 -0.07
N ALA A 80 2.14 24.11 0.96
CA ALA A 80 1.05 24.30 1.91
C ALA A 80 1.18 25.61 2.71
N ALA A 81 2.39 26.14 2.87
CA ALA A 81 2.60 27.46 3.45
C ALA A 81 2.11 28.64 2.55
N LYS A 82 1.82 28.36 1.26
CA LYS A 82 1.45 29.40 0.27
C LYS A 82 0.01 29.24 -0.24
N SER A 83 -0.50 28.03 -0.28
CA SER A 83 -1.82 27.69 -0.84
C SER A 83 -2.36 26.42 -0.18
N ASN A 84 -3.67 26.12 -0.38
CA ASN A 84 -4.21 24.83 -0.03
C ASN A 84 -3.68 23.77 -1.01
N VAL A 85 -3.21 22.65 -0.48
CA VAL A 85 -2.64 21.53 -1.24
C VAL A 85 -3.42 20.27 -0.96
N LEU A 86 -3.76 19.54 -2.02
CA LEU A 86 -4.28 18.16 -1.95
C LEU A 86 -3.19 17.22 -2.44
N TYR A 87 -2.70 16.37 -1.55
CA TYR A 87 -1.75 15.31 -1.86
C TYR A 87 -2.47 13.97 -1.95
N LEU A 88 -2.31 13.29 -3.09
CA LEU A 88 -2.98 12.03 -3.40
C LEU A 88 -1.98 10.89 -3.42
N VAL A 89 -2.28 9.84 -2.68
CA VAL A 89 -1.45 8.63 -2.58
C VAL A 89 -2.21 7.39 -3.07
N PRO A 90 -1.54 6.36 -3.61
CA PRO A 90 -2.14 5.07 -3.91
C PRO A 90 -2.81 4.45 -2.68
N GLY A 91 -3.88 3.69 -2.86
CA GLY A 91 -4.56 2.99 -1.78
C GLY A 91 -5.10 3.91 -0.69
N SER A 92 -4.76 3.61 0.55
CA SER A 92 -5.14 4.34 1.75
C SER A 92 -3.93 5.03 2.38
N PRO A 93 -4.03 6.31 2.80
CA PRO A 93 -2.96 7.03 3.52
C PRO A 93 -2.51 6.37 4.82
N PHE A 94 -3.27 5.40 5.33
CA PHE A 94 -3.02 4.74 6.61
C PHE A 94 -2.43 3.34 6.49
N VAL A 95 -2.21 2.85 5.25
CA VAL A 95 -1.72 1.48 5.01
C VAL A 95 -0.51 1.51 4.09
N ALA A 96 0.65 1.12 4.61
CA ALA A 96 1.93 1.03 3.89
C ALA A 96 2.35 2.34 3.17
N GLU A 97 2.11 3.52 3.80
CA GLU A 97 2.37 4.83 3.22
C GLU A 97 3.34 5.63 4.12
N ARG A 98 4.65 5.46 3.87
CA ARG A 98 5.72 6.05 4.68
C ARG A 98 5.71 7.58 4.67
N THR A 99 5.51 8.19 3.50
CA THR A 99 5.46 9.65 3.37
C THR A 99 4.39 10.28 4.28
N VAL A 100 3.23 9.62 4.40
CA VAL A 100 2.13 10.13 5.25
C VAL A 100 2.47 10.01 6.73
N GLN A 101 3.25 9.01 7.13
CA GLN A 101 3.73 8.90 8.52
C GLN A 101 4.63 10.10 8.86
N ILE A 102 5.60 10.40 8.01
CA ILE A 102 6.53 11.55 8.17
C ILE A 102 5.73 12.86 8.18
N LEU A 103 4.78 13.04 7.24
CA LEU A 103 3.92 14.23 7.20
C LEU A 103 3.15 14.44 8.52
N ARG A 104 2.63 13.36 9.13
CA ARG A 104 1.90 13.45 10.41
C ARG A 104 2.81 13.87 11.56
N GLU A 105 3.98 13.26 11.66
CA GLU A 105 4.97 13.58 12.70
C GLU A 105 5.38 15.04 12.63
N ARG A 106 5.81 15.49 11.45
CA ARG A 106 6.25 16.86 11.24
C ARG A 106 5.12 17.89 11.38
N ALA A 107 3.92 17.58 10.91
CA ALA A 107 2.77 18.48 11.07
C ALA A 107 2.44 18.72 12.56
N MET A 108 2.64 17.71 13.43
CA MET A 108 2.49 17.87 14.87
C MET A 108 3.60 18.71 15.49
N GLU A 109 4.84 18.55 15.02
CA GLU A 109 6.01 19.29 15.53
C GLU A 109 5.96 20.78 15.13
N GLU A 110 5.54 21.06 13.91
CA GLU A 110 5.54 22.40 13.30
C GLU A 110 4.19 23.14 13.47
N ASP A 111 3.20 22.52 14.16
CA ASP A 111 1.81 23.05 14.33
C ASP A 111 1.16 23.40 12.98
N MET A 112 1.42 22.58 11.94
CA MET A 112 0.86 22.76 10.61
C MET A 112 -0.51 22.10 10.49
N PRO A 113 -1.53 22.77 9.95
CA PRO A 113 -2.84 22.19 9.70
C PRO A 113 -2.76 21.06 8.65
N LEU A 114 -2.94 19.81 9.10
CA LEU A 114 -2.96 18.61 8.26
C LEU A 114 -4.30 17.90 8.41
N GLU A 115 -4.97 17.63 7.29
CA GLU A 115 -6.16 16.76 7.22
C GLU A 115 -5.82 15.51 6.43
N ILE A 116 -6.16 14.32 6.96
CA ILE A 116 -5.97 13.05 6.25
C ILE A 116 -7.33 12.37 6.12
N LEU A 117 -7.77 12.14 4.88
CA LEU A 117 -9.05 11.51 4.61
C LEU A 117 -8.93 9.98 4.66
N PRO A 118 -9.92 9.27 5.23
CA PRO A 118 -9.97 7.81 5.13
C PRO A 118 -10.23 7.38 3.68
N ALA A 119 -9.58 6.31 3.26
CA ALA A 119 -9.76 5.72 1.94
C ALA A 119 -9.72 4.19 2.01
N MET A 120 -10.20 3.53 0.96
CA MET A 120 -10.06 2.08 0.80
C MET A 120 -8.59 1.74 0.57
N SER A 121 -8.15 0.63 1.16
CA SER A 121 -6.83 0.05 0.94
C SER A 121 -6.93 -1.25 0.11
N PHE A 122 -5.79 -1.82 -0.28
CA PHE A 122 -5.75 -3.15 -0.90
C PHE A 122 -6.33 -4.26 -0.01
N LEU A 123 -6.46 -4.01 1.29
CA LEU A 123 -7.07 -4.97 2.23
C LEU A 123 -8.56 -5.20 1.96
N ASP A 124 -9.29 -4.16 1.51
CA ASP A 124 -10.72 -4.28 1.25
C ASP A 124 -11.01 -5.26 0.09
N PRO A 125 -10.42 -5.14 -1.11
CA PRO A 125 -10.57 -6.14 -2.16
C PRO A 125 -9.94 -7.50 -1.77
N LEU A 126 -8.87 -7.54 -0.96
CA LEU A 126 -8.29 -8.79 -0.46
C LEU A 126 -9.30 -9.57 0.39
N PHE A 127 -9.94 -8.93 1.37
CA PHE A 127 -10.95 -9.58 2.20
C PHE A 127 -12.13 -10.09 1.37
N ALA A 128 -12.54 -9.33 0.35
CA ALA A 128 -13.60 -9.74 -0.56
C ALA A 128 -13.18 -10.94 -1.42
N ALA A 129 -11.98 -10.94 -1.97
CA ALA A 129 -11.45 -12.03 -2.81
C ALA A 129 -11.27 -13.33 -2.03
N LEU A 130 -10.82 -13.24 -0.77
CA LEU A 130 -10.61 -14.40 0.10
C LEU A 130 -11.87 -14.83 0.86
N GLY A 131 -12.89 -13.98 0.97
CA GLY A 131 -14.09 -14.24 1.78
C GLY A 131 -13.77 -14.34 3.28
N ILE A 132 -12.79 -13.59 3.77
CA ILE A 132 -12.36 -13.64 5.17
C ILE A 132 -12.83 -12.42 5.96
N ASP A 133 -13.02 -12.61 7.27
CA ASP A 133 -13.28 -11.55 8.24
C ASP A 133 -12.06 -11.46 9.18
N PRO A 134 -11.32 -10.34 9.20
CA PRO A 134 -10.10 -10.20 10.00
C PRO A 134 -10.35 -10.13 11.51
N VAL A 135 -11.61 -10.15 11.98
CA VAL A 135 -11.97 -10.07 13.41
C VAL A 135 -11.36 -11.18 14.25
N ASN A 136 -11.05 -12.32 13.65
CA ASN A 136 -10.45 -13.48 14.34
C ASN A 136 -8.93 -13.36 14.54
N GLY A 137 -8.33 -12.29 14.09
CA GLY A 137 -6.90 -12.03 14.16
C GLY A 137 -6.24 -12.10 12.78
N LEU A 138 -5.46 -11.08 12.48
CA LEU A 138 -4.73 -10.94 11.23
C LEU A 138 -3.46 -10.14 11.50
N SER A 139 -2.33 -10.59 10.94
CA SER A 139 -1.10 -9.80 10.87
C SER A 139 -0.83 -9.34 9.47
N ILE A 140 -0.26 -8.15 9.35
CA ILE A 140 0.21 -7.59 8.10
C ILE A 140 1.69 -7.27 8.28
N ILE A 141 2.54 -7.84 7.42
CA ILE A 141 3.99 -7.69 7.47
C ILE A 141 4.47 -7.18 6.11
N ASP A 142 5.47 -6.32 6.13
CA ASP A 142 6.21 -5.92 4.94
C ASP A 142 7.19 -7.03 4.54
N ALA A 143 7.24 -7.40 3.27
CA ALA A 143 8.17 -8.43 2.77
C ALA A 143 9.64 -8.08 2.98
N MET A 144 9.96 -6.79 3.12
CA MET A 144 11.32 -6.31 3.38
C MET A 144 11.69 -6.29 4.87
N ASP A 145 10.73 -6.50 5.78
CA ASP A 145 10.99 -6.62 7.23
C ASP A 145 11.40 -8.06 7.56
N GLU A 146 12.68 -8.37 7.33
CA GLU A 146 13.24 -9.70 7.55
C GLU A 146 13.04 -10.19 8.99
N ASP A 147 13.12 -9.31 9.98
CA ASP A 147 12.92 -9.65 11.38
C ASP A 147 11.47 -10.07 11.66
N ALA A 148 10.50 -9.37 11.09
CA ALA A 148 9.08 -9.71 11.21
C ALA A 148 8.75 -11.00 10.45
N VAL A 149 9.34 -11.21 9.27
CA VAL A 149 9.18 -12.45 8.48
C VAL A 149 9.80 -13.65 9.18
N ALA A 150 10.96 -13.47 9.81
CA ALA A 150 11.66 -14.52 10.56
C ALA A 150 10.96 -14.92 11.88
N ALA A 151 9.93 -14.19 12.30
CA ALA A 151 9.15 -14.49 13.49
C ALA A 151 7.64 -14.37 13.22
N PRO A 152 7.08 -15.12 12.28
CA PRO A 152 5.71 -14.96 11.85
C PRO A 152 4.73 -15.24 13.01
N PRO A 153 3.70 -14.39 13.17
CA PRO A 153 2.73 -14.57 14.25
C PRO A 153 1.85 -15.80 14.02
N ALA A 154 1.34 -16.36 15.13
CA ALA A 154 0.45 -17.54 15.10
C ALA A 154 -1.01 -17.14 14.78
N GLN A 155 -1.22 -16.51 13.63
CA GLN A 155 -2.52 -16.09 13.09
C GLN A 155 -2.43 -15.93 11.57
N ASP A 156 -3.55 -15.67 10.91
CA ASP A 156 -3.55 -15.36 9.48
C ASP A 156 -2.57 -14.23 9.16
N LEU A 157 -1.82 -14.37 8.08
CA LEU A 157 -0.73 -13.48 7.75
C LEU A 157 -0.85 -12.95 6.33
N ILE A 158 -0.84 -11.63 6.19
CA ILE A 158 -0.67 -10.93 4.92
C ILE A 158 0.78 -10.44 4.85
N ILE A 159 1.45 -10.74 3.74
CA ILE A 159 2.76 -10.17 3.42
C ILE A 159 2.57 -9.27 2.20
N THR A 160 2.80 -7.98 2.39
CA THR A 160 2.68 -6.92 1.39
C THR A 160 4.05 -6.50 0.85
N GLN A 161 4.09 -5.62 -0.17
CA GLN A 161 5.30 -5.11 -0.80
C GLN A 161 6.17 -6.21 -1.47
N LEU A 162 5.55 -7.26 -1.97
CA LEU A 162 6.23 -8.33 -2.69
C LEU A 162 6.40 -7.94 -4.17
N TYR A 163 7.36 -7.07 -4.48
CA TYR A 163 7.46 -6.38 -5.77
C TYR A 163 8.42 -7.01 -6.78
N SER A 164 9.18 -8.06 -6.42
CA SER A 164 10.13 -8.71 -7.33
C SER A 164 10.29 -10.20 -7.05
N ARG A 165 10.75 -10.93 -8.08
CA ARG A 165 11.04 -12.36 -7.94
C ARG A 165 12.23 -12.64 -7.01
N GLU A 166 13.20 -11.72 -6.96
CA GLU A 166 14.33 -11.83 -6.04
C GLU A 166 13.84 -11.77 -4.61
N LEU A 167 13.03 -10.76 -4.28
CA LEU A 167 12.42 -10.64 -2.96
C LEU A 167 11.51 -11.85 -2.63
N ALA A 168 10.77 -12.38 -3.62
CA ALA A 168 9.97 -13.57 -3.43
C ALA A 168 10.81 -14.82 -3.13
N SER A 169 12.01 -14.94 -3.72
CA SER A 169 12.94 -16.03 -3.43
C SER A 169 13.50 -15.94 -2.01
N ASP A 170 13.90 -14.74 -1.57
CA ASP A 170 14.43 -14.52 -0.22
C ASP A 170 13.34 -14.73 0.84
N LEU A 171 12.16 -14.15 0.61
CA LEU A 171 10.98 -14.33 1.44
C LEU A 171 10.60 -15.81 1.59
N LYS A 172 10.58 -16.56 0.49
CA LYS A 172 10.31 -18.00 0.49
C LYS A 172 11.26 -18.76 1.40
N ILE A 173 12.56 -18.46 1.33
CA ILE A 173 13.60 -19.13 2.15
C ILE A 173 13.34 -18.87 3.63
N LEU A 174 13.08 -17.62 4.03
CA LEU A 174 12.78 -17.27 5.41
C LEU A 174 11.49 -17.93 5.91
N LEU A 175 10.43 -17.93 5.11
CA LEU A 175 9.17 -18.55 5.47
C LEU A 175 9.27 -20.09 5.62
N MET A 176 10.12 -20.75 4.82
CA MET A 176 10.34 -22.20 4.91
C MET A 176 11.07 -22.63 6.19
N GLU A 177 11.63 -21.70 6.97
CA GLU A 177 12.10 -22.00 8.32
C GLU A 177 10.94 -22.25 9.32
N HIS A 178 9.75 -21.73 9.02
CA HIS A 178 8.57 -21.75 9.89
C HIS A 178 7.40 -22.58 9.32
N PHE A 179 7.33 -22.70 8.00
CA PHE A 179 6.27 -23.41 7.29
C PHE A 179 6.84 -24.52 6.42
N PRO A 180 6.12 -25.65 6.25
CA PRO A 180 6.51 -26.66 5.27
C PRO A 180 6.62 -26.05 3.86
N ASP A 181 7.52 -26.54 3.04
CA ASP A 181 7.66 -26.14 1.64
C ASP A 181 6.37 -26.33 0.83
N THR A 182 5.57 -27.34 1.21
CA THR A 182 4.25 -27.66 0.64
C THR A 182 3.10 -26.85 1.25
N GLN A 183 3.36 -25.95 2.20
CA GLN A 183 2.33 -25.05 2.75
C GLN A 183 1.61 -24.34 1.60
N VAL A 184 0.30 -24.48 1.55
CA VAL A 184 -0.49 -23.73 0.59
C VAL A 184 -0.58 -22.29 1.07
N VAL A 185 -0.13 -21.39 0.21
CA VAL A 185 -0.25 -19.94 0.36
C VAL A 185 -1.13 -19.41 -0.76
N ILE A 186 -1.74 -18.25 -0.55
CA ILE A 186 -2.58 -17.63 -1.56
C ILE A 186 -1.82 -16.44 -2.15
N TYR A 187 -1.48 -16.54 -3.41
CA TYR A 187 -0.88 -15.51 -4.21
C TYR A 187 -1.96 -14.59 -4.75
N LEU A 188 -1.83 -13.30 -4.51
CA LEU A 188 -2.80 -12.28 -4.84
C LEU A 188 -2.10 -11.21 -5.67
N HIS A 189 -2.59 -10.98 -6.87
CA HIS A 189 -2.01 -10.02 -7.80
C HIS A 189 -3.11 -9.18 -8.44
N HIS A 190 -2.89 -7.87 -8.58
CA HIS A 190 -3.78 -6.91 -9.23
C HIS A 190 -5.22 -6.92 -8.67
N LEU A 191 -5.37 -7.07 -7.35
CA LEU A 191 -6.68 -7.12 -6.72
C LEU A 191 -7.55 -5.90 -7.06
N GLY A 192 -8.77 -6.16 -7.54
CA GLY A 192 -9.71 -5.13 -7.98
C GLY A 192 -9.48 -4.62 -9.40
N LEU A 193 -8.50 -5.14 -10.15
CA LEU A 193 -8.27 -4.81 -11.55
C LEU A 193 -8.83 -5.89 -12.48
N SER A 194 -8.92 -5.58 -13.78
CA SER A 194 -9.50 -6.49 -14.77
C SER A 194 -8.68 -7.77 -15.01
N ASP A 195 -7.42 -7.76 -14.62
CA ASP A 195 -6.46 -8.86 -14.69
C ASP A 195 -6.13 -9.44 -13.30
N GLU A 196 -7.05 -9.26 -12.35
CA GLU A 196 -6.96 -9.85 -11.01
C GLU A 196 -6.65 -11.34 -11.07
N ARG A 197 -5.68 -11.76 -10.29
CA ARG A 197 -5.31 -13.15 -10.13
C ARG A 197 -5.23 -13.54 -8.67
N VAL A 198 -5.99 -14.58 -8.31
CA VAL A 198 -5.95 -15.24 -7.00
C VAL A 198 -5.59 -16.69 -7.22
N ALA A 199 -4.44 -17.14 -6.71
CA ALA A 199 -3.94 -18.49 -6.92
C ALA A 199 -3.48 -19.14 -5.61
N HIS A 200 -3.91 -20.40 -5.41
CA HIS A 200 -3.44 -21.22 -4.31
C HIS A 200 -2.20 -21.99 -4.80
N ILE A 201 -1.05 -21.68 -4.25
CA ILE A 201 0.23 -22.28 -4.65
C ILE A 201 0.94 -22.86 -3.43
N PRO A 202 1.74 -23.92 -3.58
CA PRO A 202 2.65 -24.33 -2.52
C PRO A 202 3.76 -23.27 -2.36
N LEU A 203 4.22 -23.07 -1.14
CA LEU A 203 5.20 -22.05 -0.79
C LEU A 203 6.48 -22.13 -1.65
N PHE A 204 6.93 -23.35 -1.98
CA PHE A 204 8.12 -23.55 -2.82
C PHE A 204 7.99 -23.00 -4.26
N GLU A 205 6.76 -22.75 -4.74
CA GLU A 205 6.50 -22.18 -6.07
C GLU A 205 6.38 -20.65 -6.06
N LEU A 206 6.59 -19.97 -4.94
CA LEU A 206 6.37 -18.54 -4.81
C LEU A 206 7.19 -17.74 -5.83
N ASP A 207 8.47 -18.01 -5.97
CA ASP A 207 9.38 -17.34 -6.90
C ASP A 207 9.28 -17.83 -8.36
N TRP A 208 8.39 -18.79 -8.65
CA TRP A 208 8.10 -19.24 -10.00
C TRP A 208 7.05 -18.36 -10.69
N GLN A 209 6.35 -17.51 -9.92
CA GLN A 209 5.37 -16.60 -10.48
C GLN A 209 6.09 -15.57 -11.35
N GLU A 210 5.62 -15.38 -12.59
CA GLU A 210 6.27 -14.51 -13.59
C GLU A 210 5.75 -13.07 -13.54
N ASP A 211 4.59 -12.87 -12.92
CA ASP A 211 3.82 -11.63 -12.86
C ASP A 211 3.99 -10.85 -11.55
N ILE A 212 5.02 -11.15 -10.75
CA ILE A 212 5.29 -10.44 -9.49
C ILE A 212 5.66 -8.98 -9.78
N ASP A 213 4.91 -8.06 -9.18
CA ASP A 213 5.15 -6.63 -9.20
C ASP A 213 4.68 -5.95 -7.90
N HIS A 214 4.69 -4.62 -7.87
CA HIS A 214 4.31 -3.80 -6.71
C HIS A 214 2.84 -3.94 -6.27
N LEU A 215 1.99 -4.61 -7.03
CA LEU A 215 0.60 -4.94 -6.68
C LEU A 215 0.43 -6.40 -6.26
N THR A 216 1.53 -7.06 -5.89
CA THR A 216 1.54 -8.44 -5.43
C THR A 216 1.48 -8.51 -3.90
N THR A 217 0.64 -9.39 -3.39
CA THR A 217 0.47 -9.67 -1.96
C THR A 217 0.38 -11.18 -1.74
N LEU A 218 0.93 -11.66 -0.64
CA LEU A 218 0.82 -13.06 -0.23
C LEU A 218 -0.07 -13.17 1.00
N PHE A 219 -0.96 -14.15 1.02
CA PHE A 219 -1.73 -14.52 2.22
C PHE A 219 -1.38 -15.94 2.65
N ILE A 220 -1.06 -16.10 3.93
CA ILE A 220 -0.74 -17.39 4.54
C ILE A 220 -1.81 -17.68 5.60
N PRO A 221 -2.73 -18.64 5.35
CA PRO A 221 -3.73 -19.01 6.33
C PRO A 221 -3.07 -19.70 7.53
N TYR A 222 -3.43 -19.28 8.73
CA TYR A 222 -2.99 -19.92 9.95
C TYR A 222 -3.71 -21.25 10.14
N THR A 223 -2.95 -22.32 10.15
CA THR A 223 -3.45 -23.64 10.55
C THR A 223 -2.92 -23.96 11.94
N PRO A 224 -3.78 -23.94 12.99
CA PRO A 224 -3.33 -24.34 14.32
C PRO A 224 -2.75 -25.76 14.27
N VAL A 225 -1.51 -25.92 14.68
CA VAL A 225 -0.95 -27.24 14.94
C VAL A 225 -1.65 -27.73 16.22
N PHE A 226 -2.74 -28.47 16.08
CA PHE A 226 -3.28 -29.21 17.20
C PHE A 226 -2.19 -30.19 17.65
N GLY A 227 -1.59 -29.86 18.79
CA GLY A 227 -0.64 -30.77 19.41
C GLY A 227 -1.29 -32.12 19.54
N GLU A 228 -0.57 -33.16 19.21
CA GLU A 228 -0.88 -34.56 19.57
C GLU A 228 -1.01 -34.63 21.09
N ASN A 229 -2.19 -34.31 21.60
CA ASN A 229 -2.59 -34.68 22.94
C ASN A 229 -3.31 -36.00 22.80
N GLY A 230 -2.49 -37.07 22.92
CA GLY A 230 -2.96 -38.44 23.14
C GLY A 230 -3.65 -38.61 24.51
#